data_3964e1fd1768bbafa1035304be1f9da8
#
_entry.id   3964e1fd1768bbafa1035304be1f9da8
#
_cell.length_a   1.000
_cell.length_b   1.000
_cell.length_c   1.000
_cell.angle_alpha   90.00
_cell.angle_beta   90.00
_cell.angle_gamma   90.00
#
_symmetry.space_group_name_H-M   'P 1'
#
loop_
_entity.id
_entity.type
_entity.pdbx_description
1 polymer ?
#
loop_
_entity_poly.entity_id
_entity_poly.type
_entity_poly.pdbx_seq_one_letter_code
_entity_poly.pdbx_strand_id
1 'polypeptide(L)'
;MIKLSDMKKHSVLLLLTGLFALSCTQDRADVGRLVKNYAEVTIPAPDLTGITDNGKEVLRLYRKAADEVDKIYWQQYFGNGDAFLGSLDHPSEKLYAQINYGPWDRIDGKPFLPGYGSRPAGARFYPEDMTAEEFRSWDNPLKNSPYTLVRRTEDGKLETVWYHEAYAEQIGKIEEYLKHAADVTIKESVRHYLLQMIEGLKTDDYFNSYKAWLEMNDSKMDLVIGPIEALDDAVNGTKASYGAYVLLKNLQRTEELNALSARMPQLQRMLPGDPAILKTFVPGAESDIFSCNVLYCSGYTNAGYKVIGINFPYDAKVQEELGTRTIIFDNIIREKFNRTVHPVGKALLEDVYQPHVDASAFYWTIVFREIAKGLGVKETVNGKGTVAQALADEALVLEKAKSNVLGAWLCAKEAEAYNISALFHKEDVLTTFVTNTIRSTRFGAADPTGIANIVVYNYLLESKSIIWNPSGRYSIDFDKTWEALETLGAKILDMQAHGDVEGARAWIAKYGVAGPESQSDKRVLEQAGIPVDIRFSYE
;
A
#
# COMPACT_ATOMS: atom_id res chain seq x y z
N MET A 1 -50.90 27.47 45.24
CA MET A 1 -50.84 27.46 43.75
C MET A 1 -49.38 27.46 43.35
N ILE A 2 -48.79 26.32 43.14
CA ILE A 2 -47.40 26.17 42.66
C ILE A 2 -47.48 26.14 41.13
N LYS A 3 -46.78 27.05 40.48
CA LYS A 3 -46.85 27.28 39.02
C LYS A 3 -46.32 26.07 38.23
N LEU A 4 -47.14 25.54 37.34
CA LEU A 4 -46.82 24.48 36.37
C LEU A 4 -45.68 24.80 35.39
N SER A 5 -44.98 25.94 35.52
CA SER A 5 -43.90 26.37 34.62
C SER A 5 -42.54 25.71 34.91
N ASP A 6 -42.33 25.22 36.12
CA ASP A 6 -40.97 24.72 36.52
C ASP A 6 -40.79 23.23 36.27
N MET A 7 -41.86 22.46 36.13
CA MET A 7 -41.74 21.02 35.80
C MET A 7 -41.36 20.74 34.33
N LYS A 8 -41.67 21.66 33.40
CA LYS A 8 -41.30 21.46 31.98
C LYS A 8 -39.81 21.74 31.68
N LYS A 9 -39.16 22.56 32.49
CA LYS A 9 -37.73 22.89 32.27
C LYS A 9 -36.81 21.77 32.71
N HIS A 10 -37.16 21.02 33.73
CA HIS A 10 -36.32 19.89 34.22
C HIS A 10 -36.44 18.63 33.34
N SER A 11 -37.61 18.39 32.73
CA SER A 11 -37.82 17.26 31.82
C SER A 11 -37.09 17.44 30.47
N VAL A 12 -36.97 18.69 29.98
CA VAL A 12 -36.24 18.98 28.74
C VAL A 12 -34.71 18.89 28.96
N LEU A 13 -34.20 19.23 30.15
CA LEU A 13 -32.78 19.15 30.46
C LEU A 13 -32.30 17.68 30.64
N LEU A 14 -33.15 16.83 31.21
CA LEU A 14 -32.90 15.39 31.34
C LEU A 14 -32.96 14.63 30.00
N LEU A 15 -33.81 15.07 29.05
CA LEU A 15 -33.87 14.54 27.70
C LEU A 15 -32.66 14.94 26.83
N LEU A 16 -32.16 16.19 26.99
CA LEU A 16 -30.97 16.65 26.28
C LEU A 16 -29.67 15.98 26.80
N THR A 17 -29.54 15.75 28.09
CA THR A 17 -28.39 15.00 28.64
C THR A 17 -28.43 13.51 28.30
N GLY A 18 -29.63 12.91 28.19
CA GLY A 18 -29.79 11.52 27.75
C GLY A 18 -29.47 11.31 26.26
N LEU A 19 -29.80 12.28 25.40
CA LEU A 19 -29.47 12.25 23.97
C LEU A 19 -27.97 12.44 23.71
N PHE A 20 -27.27 13.28 24.48
CA PHE A 20 -25.81 13.41 24.39
C PHE A 20 -25.07 12.16 24.88
N ALA A 21 -25.53 11.52 25.94
CA ALA A 21 -24.93 10.28 26.45
C ALA A 21 -25.16 9.09 25.51
N LEU A 22 -26.32 9.02 24.84
CA LEU A 22 -26.63 7.98 23.84
C LEU A 22 -25.83 8.19 22.54
N SER A 23 -25.61 9.43 22.09
CA SER A 23 -24.74 9.74 20.94
C SER A 23 -23.30 9.31 21.23
N CYS A 24 -22.71 9.71 22.33
CA CYS A 24 -21.34 9.33 22.69
C CYS A 24 -21.14 7.81 22.84
N THR A 25 -22.16 7.06 23.32
CA THR A 25 -22.06 5.61 23.46
C THR A 25 -22.20 4.89 22.11
N GLN A 26 -22.97 5.43 21.20
CA GLN A 26 -23.15 4.86 19.86
C GLN A 26 -21.87 5.06 19.00
N ASP A 27 -21.26 6.24 19.05
CA ASP A 27 -20.01 6.54 18.35
C ASP A 27 -18.83 5.68 18.86
N ARG A 28 -18.75 5.45 20.15
CA ARG A 28 -17.70 4.58 20.76
C ARG A 28 -17.86 3.11 20.42
N ALA A 29 -19.08 2.61 20.33
CA ALA A 29 -19.35 1.24 19.86
C ALA A 29 -18.95 1.06 18.39
N ASP A 30 -19.05 2.09 17.57
CA ASP A 30 -18.62 2.09 16.17
C ASP A 30 -17.09 2.02 16.02
N VAL A 31 -16.30 2.75 16.80
CA VAL A 31 -14.82 2.66 16.75
C VAL A 31 -14.33 1.26 17.14
N GLY A 32 -14.94 0.62 18.14
CA GLY A 32 -14.64 -0.77 18.50
C GLY A 32 -14.92 -1.77 17.36
N ARG A 33 -15.90 -1.48 16.50
CA ARG A 33 -16.18 -2.23 15.28
C ARG A 33 -15.12 -1.98 14.21
N LEU A 34 -14.70 -0.72 14.03
CA LEU A 34 -13.66 -0.34 13.05
C LEU A 34 -12.32 -1.01 13.35
N VAL A 35 -11.92 -1.14 14.61
CA VAL A 35 -10.71 -1.89 15.01
C VAL A 35 -10.73 -3.32 14.46
N LYS A 36 -11.90 -3.97 14.42
CA LYS A 36 -12.04 -5.35 13.92
C LYS A 36 -11.79 -5.47 12.40
N ASN A 37 -11.73 -4.35 11.67
CA ASN A 37 -11.31 -4.35 10.27
C ASN A 37 -9.83 -4.76 10.11
N TYR A 38 -9.05 -4.73 11.19
CA TYR A 38 -7.63 -5.09 11.19
C TYR A 38 -7.38 -6.28 12.12
N ALA A 39 -7.15 -7.47 11.53
CA ALA A 39 -6.73 -8.61 12.32
C ALA A 39 -5.35 -8.36 12.94
N GLU A 40 -5.22 -8.60 14.24
CA GLU A 40 -3.92 -8.56 14.88
C GLU A 40 -3.07 -9.76 14.46
N VAL A 41 -1.85 -9.48 14.08
CA VAL A 41 -0.81 -10.46 13.77
C VAL A 41 0.40 -10.11 14.65
N THR A 42 0.69 -10.97 15.60
CA THR A 42 1.92 -10.85 16.38
C THR A 42 3.08 -11.35 15.54
N ILE A 43 4.03 -10.46 15.26
CA ILE A 43 5.29 -10.84 14.63
C ILE A 43 6.13 -11.52 15.71
N PRO A 44 6.41 -12.83 15.58
CA PRO A 44 7.19 -13.54 16.57
C PRO A 44 8.63 -13.05 16.57
N ALA A 45 9.34 -13.30 17.67
CA ALA A 45 10.79 -13.11 17.69
C ALA A 45 11.40 -13.85 16.48
N PRO A 46 12.25 -13.16 15.67
CA PRO A 46 12.76 -13.74 14.45
C PRO A 46 13.67 -14.95 14.73
N ASP A 47 13.62 -15.95 13.84
CA ASP A 47 14.65 -16.99 13.83
C ASP A 47 15.96 -16.37 13.35
N LEU A 48 16.86 -16.12 14.29
CA LEU A 48 18.17 -15.54 14.07
C LEU A 48 19.27 -16.62 13.94
N THR A 49 18.89 -17.87 13.66
CA THR A 49 19.86 -18.95 13.42
C THR A 49 20.81 -18.58 12.28
N GLY A 50 22.10 -18.64 12.55
CA GLY A 50 23.14 -18.24 11.60
C GLY A 50 23.38 -16.72 11.50
N ILE A 51 22.69 -15.90 12.31
CA ILE A 51 23.00 -14.48 12.49
C ILE A 51 23.99 -14.34 13.66
N THR A 52 25.10 -13.66 13.42
CA THR A 52 26.12 -13.39 14.44
C THR A 52 25.60 -12.46 15.53
N ASP A 53 26.26 -12.39 16.68
CA ASP A 53 25.85 -11.45 17.75
C ASP A 53 25.96 -10.00 17.29
N ASN A 54 26.96 -9.66 16.47
CA ASN A 54 27.03 -8.35 15.80
C ASN A 54 25.79 -8.10 14.92
N GLY A 55 25.35 -9.11 14.17
CA GLY A 55 24.14 -9.00 13.34
C GLY A 55 22.86 -8.79 14.17
N LYS A 56 22.75 -9.46 15.32
CA LYS A 56 21.62 -9.26 16.24
C LYS A 56 21.63 -7.82 16.80
N GLU A 57 22.81 -7.30 17.13
CA GLU A 57 22.93 -5.91 17.58
C GLU A 57 22.58 -4.91 16.46
N VAL A 58 22.99 -5.17 15.22
CA VAL A 58 22.57 -4.36 14.05
C VAL A 58 21.05 -4.33 13.92
N LEU A 59 20.37 -5.48 14.00
CA LEU A 59 18.89 -5.53 13.95
C LEU A 59 18.23 -4.72 15.08
N ARG A 60 18.79 -4.81 16.30
CA ARG A 60 18.31 -4.03 17.44
C ARG A 60 18.44 -2.51 17.20
N LEU A 61 19.55 -2.09 16.59
CA LEU A 61 19.79 -0.68 16.24
C LEU A 61 18.88 -0.21 15.09
N TYR A 62 18.63 -1.07 14.10
CA TYR A 62 17.66 -0.79 13.03
C TYR A 62 16.25 -0.53 13.60
N ARG A 63 15.81 -1.37 14.56
CA ARG A 63 14.52 -1.16 15.23
C ARG A 63 14.48 0.18 15.95
N LYS A 64 15.52 0.56 16.69
CA LYS A 64 15.60 1.86 17.37
C LYS A 64 15.56 3.04 16.39
N ALA A 65 16.27 2.95 15.27
CA ALA A 65 16.19 3.96 14.22
C ALA A 65 14.77 4.07 13.64
N ALA A 66 14.11 2.92 13.41
CA ALA A 66 12.74 2.87 12.95
C ALA A 66 11.73 3.46 13.95
N ASP A 67 11.96 3.35 15.27
CA ASP A 67 11.13 3.99 16.30
C ASP A 67 11.19 5.53 16.23
N GLU A 68 12.33 6.12 15.85
CA GLU A 68 12.41 7.56 15.63
C GLU A 68 11.73 8.01 14.32
N VAL A 69 11.75 7.16 13.28
CA VAL A 69 10.97 7.37 12.04
C VAL A 69 9.47 7.46 12.32
N ASP A 70 8.96 6.66 13.24
CA ASP A 70 7.55 6.69 13.66
C ASP A 70 7.15 8.07 14.17
N LYS A 71 8.01 8.70 14.98
CA LYS A 71 7.80 10.05 15.52
C LYS A 71 7.81 11.13 14.43
N ILE A 72 8.70 11.01 13.42
CA ILE A 72 8.70 11.91 12.26
C ILE A 72 7.39 11.77 11.50
N TYR A 73 6.94 10.55 11.24
CA TYR A 73 5.72 10.33 10.48
C TYR A 73 4.47 10.87 11.20
N TRP A 74 4.36 10.72 12.53
CA TRP A 74 3.32 11.38 13.29
C TRP A 74 3.29 12.90 13.05
N GLN A 75 4.46 13.55 13.03
CA GLN A 75 4.56 14.98 12.75
C GLN A 75 4.14 15.32 11.31
N GLN A 76 4.48 14.46 10.33
CA GLN A 76 4.11 14.65 8.92
C GLN A 76 2.62 14.46 8.65
N TYR A 77 1.99 13.53 9.35
CA TYR A 77 0.61 13.15 9.05
C TYR A 77 -0.42 13.90 9.91
N PHE A 78 -0.18 14.01 11.21
CA PHE A 78 -1.14 14.58 12.16
C PHE A 78 -0.54 15.70 13.03
N GLY A 79 0.61 15.46 13.65
CA GLY A 79 1.26 16.36 14.60
C GLY A 79 1.87 15.63 15.77
N ASN A 80 1.62 16.11 17.01
CA ASN A 80 2.12 15.46 18.21
C ASN A 80 1.29 14.21 18.55
N GLY A 81 1.76 13.05 18.10
CA GLY A 81 1.09 11.76 18.30
C GLY A 81 0.95 11.38 19.77
N ASP A 82 1.99 11.58 20.58
CA ASP A 82 1.98 11.22 22.01
C ASP A 82 0.93 12.03 22.78
N ALA A 83 0.88 13.34 22.54
CA ALA A 83 -0.12 14.22 23.17
C ALA A 83 -1.53 13.84 22.72
N PHE A 84 -1.73 13.55 21.44
CA PHE A 84 -3.01 13.14 20.90
C PHE A 84 -3.46 11.81 21.49
N LEU A 85 -2.63 10.77 21.44
CA LEU A 85 -2.96 9.45 22.01
C LEU A 85 -3.16 9.52 23.52
N GLY A 86 -2.41 10.41 24.21
CA GLY A 86 -2.59 10.66 25.64
C GLY A 86 -3.92 11.32 25.99
N SER A 87 -4.53 12.06 25.07
CA SER A 87 -5.84 12.71 25.24
C SER A 87 -7.03 11.78 25.04
N LEU A 88 -6.82 10.57 24.50
CA LEU A 88 -7.87 9.60 24.25
C LEU A 88 -8.03 8.67 25.47
N ASP A 89 -9.23 8.62 26.05
CA ASP A 89 -9.52 7.80 27.22
C ASP A 89 -9.89 6.35 26.86
N HIS A 90 -10.50 6.16 25.68
CA HIS A 90 -11.04 4.86 25.30
C HIS A 90 -10.01 3.99 24.57
N PRO A 91 -9.74 2.74 25.01
CA PRO A 91 -8.71 1.88 24.40
C PRO A 91 -8.90 1.64 22.89
N SER A 92 -10.15 1.48 22.41
CA SER A 92 -10.43 1.27 20.99
C SER A 92 -10.13 2.51 20.15
N GLU A 93 -10.45 3.71 20.67
CA GLU A 93 -10.15 4.97 20.01
C GLU A 93 -8.63 5.15 19.90
N LYS A 94 -7.92 4.92 21.00
CA LYS A 94 -6.45 4.98 21.03
C LYS A 94 -5.82 3.99 20.04
N LEU A 95 -6.25 2.74 20.04
CA LEU A 95 -5.74 1.72 19.13
C LEU A 95 -6.04 2.08 17.68
N TYR A 96 -7.27 2.53 17.38
CA TYR A 96 -7.63 2.88 16.00
C TYR A 96 -6.87 4.12 15.53
N ALA A 97 -6.65 5.09 16.41
CA ALA A 97 -5.81 6.25 16.16
C ALA A 97 -4.34 5.87 15.89
N GLN A 98 -3.80 4.89 16.61
CA GLN A 98 -2.46 4.35 16.35
C GLN A 98 -2.37 3.66 14.99
N ILE A 99 -3.38 2.84 14.60
CA ILE A 99 -3.42 2.20 13.29
C ILE A 99 -3.41 3.24 12.16
N ASN A 100 -4.15 4.34 12.34
CA ASN A 100 -4.38 5.35 11.28
C ASN A 100 -3.44 6.56 11.37
N TYR A 101 -2.62 6.69 12.43
CA TYR A 101 -1.78 7.85 12.74
C TYR A 101 -2.57 9.17 12.85
N GLY A 102 -3.79 9.11 13.34
CA GLY A 102 -4.65 10.28 13.51
C GLY A 102 -6.11 9.90 13.66
N PRO A 103 -7.02 10.88 13.62
CA PRO A 103 -8.45 10.67 13.82
C PRO A 103 -9.22 10.26 12.56
N TRP A 104 -8.54 10.00 11.44
CA TRP A 104 -9.17 9.66 10.15
C TRP A 104 -8.91 8.21 9.76
N ASP A 105 -9.97 7.52 9.33
CA ASP A 105 -9.88 6.18 8.75
C ASP A 105 -9.13 6.24 7.41
N ARG A 106 -8.09 5.45 7.24
CA ARG A 106 -7.30 5.40 5.99
C ARG A 106 -7.97 4.59 4.88
N ILE A 107 -9.07 3.89 5.17
CA ILE A 107 -9.83 3.15 4.15
C ILE A 107 -10.80 4.08 3.43
N ASP A 108 -11.54 4.93 4.17
CA ASP A 108 -12.57 5.78 3.58
C ASP A 108 -12.33 7.29 3.76
N GLY A 109 -11.25 7.67 4.42
CA GLY A 109 -10.82 9.06 4.63
C GLY A 109 -11.65 9.83 5.65
N LYS A 110 -12.63 9.20 6.31
CA LYS A 110 -13.55 9.88 7.23
C LYS A 110 -12.99 9.99 8.64
N PRO A 111 -13.33 11.06 9.36
CA PRO A 111 -13.02 11.13 10.78
C PRO A 111 -13.86 10.11 11.56
N PHE A 112 -13.22 9.38 12.46
CA PHE A 112 -13.89 8.44 13.37
C PHE A 112 -13.98 8.96 14.82
N LEU A 113 -13.37 10.12 15.08
CA LEU A 113 -13.49 10.84 16.35
C LEU A 113 -14.29 12.13 16.16
N PRO A 114 -15.15 12.48 17.13
CA PRO A 114 -15.91 13.72 17.08
C PRO A 114 -14.97 14.94 17.17
N GLY A 115 -15.38 16.05 16.55
CA GLY A 115 -14.63 17.31 16.56
C GLY A 115 -13.59 17.45 15.45
N TYR A 116 -13.34 16.42 14.66
CA TYR A 116 -12.44 16.48 13.51
C TYR A 116 -13.25 16.62 12.20
N GLY A 117 -12.81 17.53 11.33
CA GLY A 117 -13.27 17.66 9.95
C GLY A 117 -12.62 16.65 9.01
N SER A 118 -12.77 16.87 7.71
CA SER A 118 -12.06 16.07 6.70
C SER A 118 -10.55 16.14 6.88
N ARG A 119 -9.86 15.06 6.52
CA ARG A 119 -8.39 15.03 6.54
C ARG A 119 -7.85 16.11 5.61
N PRO A 120 -6.87 16.93 6.06
CA PRO A 120 -6.19 17.87 5.18
C PRO A 120 -5.55 17.14 3.99
N ALA A 121 -5.80 17.61 2.77
CA ALA A 121 -5.32 16.95 1.54
C ALA A 121 -3.79 16.82 1.49
N GLY A 122 -3.07 17.81 2.03
CA GLY A 122 -1.61 17.82 2.11
C GLY A 122 -1.05 17.29 3.42
N ALA A 123 -1.82 16.54 4.22
CA ALA A 123 -1.43 16.19 5.57
C ALA A 123 -0.84 17.42 6.31
N ARG A 124 0.37 17.32 6.87
CA ARG A 124 1.08 18.48 7.45
C ARG A 124 2.32 18.91 6.64
N PHE A 125 2.34 18.55 5.37
CA PHE A 125 3.40 19.02 4.46
C PHE A 125 3.23 20.49 4.07
N TYR A 126 2.00 21.02 4.13
CA TYR A 126 1.62 22.38 3.72
C TYR A 126 0.88 23.11 4.85
N PRO A 127 0.84 24.45 4.82
CA PRO A 127 -0.06 25.22 5.66
C PRO A 127 -1.52 24.88 5.38
N GLU A 128 -2.34 24.77 6.41
CA GLU A 128 -3.76 24.40 6.27
C GLU A 128 -4.58 25.43 5.47
N ASP A 129 -4.16 26.70 5.54
CA ASP A 129 -4.79 27.84 4.85
C ASP A 129 -4.27 28.09 3.44
N MET A 130 -3.27 27.31 2.98
CA MET A 130 -2.68 27.46 1.65
C MET A 130 -3.67 27.09 0.54
N THR A 131 -3.83 27.99 -0.43
CA THR A 131 -4.64 27.71 -1.62
C THR A 131 -3.82 27.09 -2.75
N ALA A 132 -4.50 26.32 -3.63
CA ALA A 132 -3.85 25.77 -4.82
C ALA A 132 -3.33 26.86 -5.78
N GLU A 133 -3.99 28.04 -5.84
CA GLU A 133 -3.58 29.16 -6.67
C GLU A 133 -2.32 29.82 -6.08
N GLU A 134 -2.29 30.06 -4.78
CA GLU A 134 -1.12 30.56 -4.07
C GLU A 134 0.10 29.66 -4.31
N PHE A 135 -0.06 28.34 -4.14
CA PHE A 135 1.03 27.39 -4.39
C PHE A 135 1.51 27.40 -5.85
N ARG A 136 0.58 27.43 -6.81
CA ARG A 136 0.95 27.45 -8.24
C ARG A 136 1.71 28.73 -8.62
N SER A 137 1.25 29.89 -8.13
CA SER A 137 1.84 31.19 -8.44
C SER A 137 3.14 31.47 -7.69
N TRP A 138 3.42 30.73 -6.62
CA TRP A 138 4.63 30.90 -5.82
C TRP A 138 5.87 30.44 -6.59
N ASP A 139 6.78 31.37 -6.86
CA ASP A 139 8.06 31.10 -7.55
C ASP A 139 9.12 30.65 -6.53
N ASN A 140 9.20 29.34 -6.32
CA ASN A 140 10.21 28.69 -5.50
C ASN A 140 10.61 27.35 -6.12
N PRO A 141 11.89 27.14 -6.48
CA PRO A 141 12.36 25.92 -7.15
C PRO A 141 12.23 24.67 -6.27
N LEU A 142 12.22 24.84 -4.96
CA LEU A 142 12.13 23.74 -4.00
C LEU A 142 10.70 23.37 -3.60
N LYS A 143 9.68 24.10 -4.06
CA LYS A 143 8.29 23.84 -3.67
C LYS A 143 7.82 22.44 -4.02
N ASN A 144 8.36 21.84 -5.09
CA ASN A 144 8.06 20.48 -5.55
C ASN A 144 9.08 19.43 -5.08
N SER A 145 10.11 19.82 -4.30
CA SER A 145 11.04 18.85 -3.73
C SER A 145 10.29 17.84 -2.86
N PRO A 146 10.55 16.53 -2.98
CA PRO A 146 9.93 15.50 -2.13
C PRO A 146 10.37 15.60 -0.67
N TYR A 147 11.43 16.35 -0.37
CA TYR A 147 12.09 16.39 0.92
C TYR A 147 12.01 17.76 1.60
N THR A 148 11.02 18.59 1.25
CA THR A 148 10.76 19.86 1.90
C THR A 148 9.32 19.96 2.38
N LEU A 149 9.13 20.68 3.50
CA LEU A 149 7.84 21.17 3.94
C LEU A 149 7.60 22.55 3.36
N VAL A 150 6.34 22.90 3.13
CA VAL A 150 5.92 24.29 2.89
C VAL A 150 5.40 24.86 4.22
N ARG A 151 5.85 26.05 4.59
CA ARG A 151 5.49 26.72 5.84
C ARG A 151 5.14 28.18 5.57
N ARG A 152 4.58 28.85 6.58
CA ARG A 152 4.43 30.30 6.57
C ARG A 152 5.52 30.95 7.42
N THR A 153 6.15 31.97 6.86
CA THR A 153 7.01 32.89 7.59
C THR A 153 6.20 33.75 8.55
N GLU A 154 6.85 34.48 9.43
CA GLU A 154 6.18 35.41 10.37
C GLU A 154 5.36 36.50 9.66
N ASP A 155 5.76 36.91 8.46
CA ASP A 155 5.03 37.89 7.62
C ASP A 155 3.99 37.23 6.72
N GLY A 156 3.70 35.94 6.91
CA GLY A 156 2.64 35.18 6.25
C GLY A 156 2.95 34.66 4.85
N LYS A 157 4.17 34.85 4.33
CA LYS A 157 4.59 34.32 3.03
C LYS A 157 4.89 32.83 3.10
N LEU A 158 4.90 32.16 1.94
CA LEU A 158 5.34 30.78 1.85
C LEU A 158 6.87 30.68 1.86
N GLU A 159 7.37 29.67 2.55
CA GLU A 159 8.78 29.25 2.54
C GLU A 159 8.88 27.73 2.48
N THR A 160 10.04 27.22 2.03
CA THR A 160 10.37 25.78 2.13
C THR A 160 11.32 25.55 3.29
N VAL A 161 11.07 24.48 4.04
CA VAL A 161 11.94 24.00 5.13
C VAL A 161 12.35 22.59 4.80
N TRP A 162 13.64 22.29 4.78
CA TRP A 162 14.16 20.96 4.53
C TRP A 162 13.77 19.96 5.64
N TYR A 163 13.61 18.69 5.30
CA TYR A 163 13.26 17.65 6.27
C TYR A 163 14.34 17.50 7.35
N HIS A 164 15.64 17.57 6.99
CA HIS A 164 16.72 17.48 7.95
C HIS A 164 16.71 18.63 8.98
N GLU A 165 16.19 19.80 8.61
CA GLU A 165 16.01 20.93 9.54
C GLU A 165 14.75 20.74 10.38
N ALA A 166 13.62 20.41 9.74
CA ALA A 166 12.32 20.29 10.40
C ALA A 166 12.28 19.15 11.44
N TYR A 167 13.02 18.07 11.20
CA TYR A 167 13.03 16.85 12.03
C TYR A 167 14.42 16.59 12.66
N ALA A 168 15.23 17.62 12.84
CA ALA A 168 16.62 17.53 13.28
C ALA A 168 16.82 16.68 14.55
N GLU A 169 15.90 16.76 15.52
CA GLU A 169 15.99 15.97 16.76
C GLU A 169 15.91 14.46 16.49
N GLN A 170 14.91 14.02 15.72
CA GLN A 170 14.72 12.60 15.42
C GLN A 170 15.79 12.09 14.47
N ILE A 171 16.14 12.87 13.46
CA ILE A 171 17.21 12.55 12.51
C ILE A 171 18.54 12.36 13.24
N GLY A 172 18.90 13.24 14.19
CA GLY A 172 20.11 13.09 14.98
C GLY A 172 20.16 11.75 15.76
N LYS A 173 19.03 11.32 16.31
CA LYS A 173 18.94 10.00 16.99
C LYS A 173 19.05 8.83 15.99
N ILE A 174 18.41 8.94 14.81
CA ILE A 174 18.54 7.94 13.75
C ILE A 174 20.02 7.81 13.34
N GLU A 175 20.70 8.94 13.13
CA GLU A 175 22.13 8.96 12.80
C GLU A 175 22.99 8.23 13.84
N GLU A 176 22.76 8.47 15.14
CA GLU A 176 23.47 7.78 16.22
C GLU A 176 23.29 6.26 16.14
N TYR A 177 22.06 5.78 15.93
CA TYR A 177 21.77 4.35 15.81
C TYR A 177 22.39 3.74 14.55
N LEU A 178 22.27 4.42 13.40
CA LEU A 178 22.86 3.94 12.14
C LEU A 178 24.39 3.96 12.18
N LYS A 179 25.00 4.98 12.81
CA LYS A 179 26.45 5.04 13.01
C LYS A 179 26.94 3.88 13.86
N HIS A 180 26.27 3.60 14.98
CA HIS A 180 26.60 2.45 15.82
C HIS A 180 26.43 1.14 15.06
N ALA A 181 25.37 0.97 14.26
CA ALA A 181 25.17 -0.20 13.42
C ALA A 181 26.30 -0.36 12.37
N ALA A 182 26.76 0.76 11.78
CA ALA A 182 27.90 0.78 10.86
C ALA A 182 29.23 0.39 11.53
N ASP A 183 29.41 0.75 12.80
CA ASP A 183 30.62 0.40 13.57
C ASP A 183 30.62 -1.09 14.00
N VAL A 184 29.46 -1.67 14.25
CA VAL A 184 29.30 -3.06 14.73
C VAL A 184 29.24 -4.06 13.59
N THR A 185 28.70 -3.70 12.42
CA THR A 185 28.57 -4.64 11.30
C THR A 185 29.92 -5.14 10.78
N ILE A 186 29.99 -6.44 10.45
CA ILE A 186 31.15 -7.04 9.80
C ILE A 186 31.05 -7.03 8.26
N LYS A 187 29.92 -6.56 7.72
CA LYS A 187 29.65 -6.48 6.28
C LYS A 187 29.98 -5.07 5.77
N GLU A 188 30.94 -4.98 4.85
CA GLU A 188 31.38 -3.69 4.32
C GLU A 188 30.28 -3.00 3.48
N SER A 189 29.52 -3.78 2.70
CA SER A 189 28.38 -3.27 1.93
C SER A 189 27.31 -2.64 2.82
N VAL A 190 26.99 -3.28 3.96
CA VAL A 190 26.06 -2.74 4.97
C VAL A 190 26.62 -1.47 5.59
N ARG A 191 27.90 -1.47 5.99
CA ARG A 191 28.59 -0.29 6.52
C ARG A 191 28.52 0.87 5.54
N HIS A 192 28.84 0.63 4.28
CA HIS A 192 28.82 1.64 3.23
C HIS A 192 27.40 2.23 3.07
N TYR A 193 26.38 1.37 2.94
CA TYR A 193 24.99 1.82 2.88
C TYR A 193 24.60 2.70 4.06
N LEU A 194 24.89 2.25 5.29
CA LEU A 194 24.51 3.00 6.50
C LEU A 194 25.16 4.38 6.57
N LEU A 195 26.44 4.48 6.20
CA LEU A 195 27.16 5.76 6.17
C LEU A 195 26.59 6.69 5.09
N GLN A 196 26.26 6.18 3.89
CA GLN A 196 25.61 6.96 2.84
C GLN A 196 24.20 7.40 3.26
N MET A 197 23.45 6.55 3.98
CA MET A 197 22.11 6.91 4.48
C MET A 197 22.19 8.01 5.55
N ILE A 198 23.20 7.99 6.41
CA ILE A 198 23.44 9.10 7.38
C ILE A 198 23.65 10.42 6.62
N GLU A 199 24.46 10.43 5.56
CA GLU A 199 24.68 11.64 4.77
C GLU A 199 23.39 12.08 4.04
N GLY A 200 22.59 11.12 3.50
CA GLY A 200 21.29 11.43 2.92
C GLY A 200 20.32 12.06 3.91
N LEU A 201 20.26 11.55 5.14
CA LEU A 201 19.42 12.10 6.21
C LEU A 201 19.84 13.51 6.65
N LYS A 202 21.13 13.85 6.56
CA LYS A 202 21.67 15.18 6.90
C LYS A 202 21.44 16.24 5.84
N THR A 203 21.34 15.81 4.59
CA THR A 203 21.39 16.73 3.44
C THR A 203 20.12 16.70 2.60
N ASP A 204 19.22 15.74 2.86
CA ASP A 204 18.07 15.40 2.00
C ASP A 204 18.47 15.04 0.56
N ASP A 205 19.73 14.63 0.32
CA ASP A 205 20.21 14.04 -0.94
C ASP A 205 20.43 12.53 -0.75
N TYR A 206 19.49 11.74 -1.19
CA TYR A 206 19.47 10.30 -1.00
C TYR A 206 20.06 9.50 -2.17
N PHE A 207 20.58 10.14 -3.23
CA PHE A 207 21.06 9.44 -4.42
C PHE A 207 22.13 8.38 -4.10
N ASN A 208 23.16 8.78 -3.37
CA ASN A 208 24.26 7.87 -3.01
C ASN A 208 23.84 6.79 -2.02
N SER A 209 22.92 7.08 -1.10
CA SER A 209 22.38 6.09 -0.18
C SER A 209 21.55 5.03 -0.89
N TYR A 210 20.71 5.43 -1.84
CA TYR A 210 19.92 4.50 -2.64
C TYR A 210 20.81 3.67 -3.57
N LYS A 211 21.85 4.27 -4.16
CA LYS A 211 22.84 3.54 -4.93
C LYS A 211 23.53 2.47 -4.08
N ALA A 212 24.06 2.83 -2.91
CA ALA A 212 24.70 1.90 -1.99
C ALA A 212 23.74 0.78 -1.54
N TRP A 213 22.47 1.08 -1.34
CA TRP A 213 21.45 0.09 -1.02
C TRP A 213 21.18 -0.89 -2.18
N LEU A 214 21.10 -0.40 -3.42
CA LEU A 214 20.95 -1.25 -4.62
C LEU A 214 22.17 -2.15 -4.85
N GLU A 215 23.35 -1.72 -4.46
CA GLU A 215 24.60 -2.50 -4.56
C GLU A 215 24.75 -3.54 -3.42
N MET A 216 23.98 -3.41 -2.32
CA MET A 216 24.07 -4.28 -1.15
C MET A 216 23.35 -5.62 -1.36
N ASN A 217 24.08 -6.67 -1.79
CA ASN A 217 23.51 -7.98 -2.12
C ASN A 217 23.91 -9.11 -1.17
N ASP A 218 24.93 -8.91 -0.32
CA ASP A 218 25.56 -9.96 0.49
C ASP A 218 25.02 -10.06 1.93
N SER A 219 24.03 -9.25 2.31
CA SER A 219 23.42 -9.25 3.65
C SER A 219 22.06 -9.96 3.66
N LYS A 220 21.84 -10.82 4.69
CA LYS A 220 20.52 -11.36 5.00
C LYS A 220 19.60 -10.34 5.65
N MET A 221 20.18 -9.37 6.38
CA MET A 221 19.43 -8.29 7.03
C MET A 221 19.37 -7.11 6.10
N ASP A 222 18.22 -6.46 6.06
CA ASP A 222 18.03 -5.28 5.25
C ASP A 222 17.27 -4.20 6.03
N LEU A 223 17.52 -2.94 5.68
CA LEU A 223 16.85 -1.77 6.23
C LEU A 223 16.46 -0.85 5.08
N VAL A 224 15.18 -0.61 4.94
CA VAL A 224 14.66 0.51 4.14
C VAL A 224 14.23 1.57 5.12
N ILE A 225 14.77 2.78 5.03
CA ILE A 225 14.52 3.86 5.99
C ILE A 225 14.62 5.22 5.30
N GLY A 226 13.76 6.15 5.69
CA GLY A 226 13.77 7.53 5.20
C GLY A 226 12.44 7.95 4.60
N PRO A 227 12.41 9.02 3.78
CA PRO A 227 11.23 9.45 3.03
C PRO A 227 11.03 8.54 1.81
N ILE A 228 10.06 7.62 1.88
CA ILE A 228 9.96 6.46 0.99
C ILE A 228 8.73 6.41 0.07
N GLU A 229 7.71 7.26 0.30
CA GLU A 229 6.47 7.23 -0.49
C GLU A 229 5.70 8.56 -0.37
N ALA A 230 5.07 9.03 -1.45
CA ALA A 230 4.38 10.32 -1.51
C ALA A 230 2.83 10.25 -1.53
N LEU A 231 2.23 9.12 -1.20
CA LEU A 231 0.78 8.91 -1.30
C LEU A 231 -0.05 9.72 -0.27
N ASP A 232 0.57 10.25 0.79
CA ASP A 232 -0.15 11.08 1.76
C ASP A 232 -0.30 12.55 1.31
N ASP A 233 0.46 12.98 0.31
CA ASP A 233 0.36 14.30 -0.32
C ASP A 233 -0.68 14.29 -1.44
N ALA A 234 -1.95 14.53 -1.12
CA ALA A 234 -3.01 14.66 -2.10
C ALA A 234 -3.14 16.09 -2.70
N VAL A 235 -2.23 17.03 -2.36
CA VAL A 235 -2.18 18.37 -2.97
C VAL A 235 -1.39 18.35 -4.26
N ASN A 236 -0.20 17.75 -4.25
CA ASN A 236 0.71 17.77 -5.39
C ASN A 236 1.38 16.41 -5.68
N GLY A 237 1.22 15.42 -4.81
CA GLY A 237 1.77 14.07 -4.97
C GLY A 237 3.29 14.00 -4.93
N THR A 238 3.98 14.97 -4.33
CA THR A 238 5.44 15.06 -4.35
C THR A 238 6.10 14.85 -2.99
N LYS A 239 5.44 15.26 -1.89
CA LYS A 239 6.04 15.24 -0.54
C LYS A 239 6.12 13.81 0.00
N ALA A 240 7.34 13.34 0.26
CA ALA A 240 7.57 11.97 0.68
C ALA A 240 7.40 11.80 2.20
N SER A 241 6.64 10.78 2.57
CA SER A 241 6.42 10.36 3.96
C SER A 241 7.57 9.50 4.47
N TYR A 242 8.00 9.73 5.71
CA TYR A 242 8.97 8.88 6.38
C TYR A 242 8.38 7.52 6.74
N GLY A 243 9.14 6.48 6.46
CA GLY A 243 8.82 5.11 6.82
C GLY A 243 10.06 4.25 6.98
N ALA A 244 9.92 3.12 7.67
CA ALA A 244 11.00 2.15 7.76
C ALA A 244 10.49 0.72 7.74
N TYR A 245 11.27 -0.16 7.10
CA TYR A 245 11.15 -1.62 7.18
C TYR A 245 12.47 -2.21 7.68
N VAL A 246 12.41 -3.00 8.74
CA VAL A 246 13.49 -3.90 9.16
C VAL A 246 13.17 -5.27 8.61
N LEU A 247 14.04 -5.82 7.77
CA LEU A 247 13.76 -6.98 6.95
C LEU A 247 14.77 -8.10 7.18
N LEU A 248 14.31 -9.34 7.02
CA LEU A 248 15.15 -10.53 6.94
C LEU A 248 14.89 -11.26 5.62
N LYS A 249 15.91 -11.34 4.76
CA LYS A 249 15.81 -11.96 3.43
C LYS A 249 15.65 -13.47 3.52
N ASN A 250 14.75 -14.02 2.72
CA ASN A 250 14.64 -15.43 2.42
C ASN A 250 15.51 -15.71 1.18
N LEU A 251 16.73 -16.17 1.38
CA LEU A 251 17.71 -16.32 0.29
C LEU A 251 17.27 -17.36 -0.75
N GLN A 252 16.70 -18.50 -0.31
CA GLN A 252 16.23 -19.54 -1.22
C GLN A 252 15.11 -19.01 -2.11
N ARG A 253 14.11 -18.35 -1.52
CA ARG A 253 13.00 -17.77 -2.27
C ARG A 253 13.46 -16.64 -3.19
N THR A 254 14.44 -15.86 -2.76
CA THR A 254 15.05 -14.78 -3.58
C THR A 254 15.70 -15.36 -4.84
N GLU A 255 16.39 -16.49 -4.73
CA GLU A 255 16.98 -17.18 -5.88
C GLU A 255 15.91 -17.64 -6.89
N GLU A 256 14.80 -18.23 -6.40
CA GLU A 256 13.65 -18.62 -7.25
C GLU A 256 13.05 -17.41 -7.98
N LEU A 257 12.90 -16.28 -7.30
CA LEU A 257 12.34 -15.04 -7.88
C LEU A 257 13.27 -14.40 -8.91
N ASN A 258 14.58 -14.42 -8.67
CA ASN A 258 15.55 -13.89 -9.63
C ASN A 258 15.65 -14.75 -10.90
N ALA A 259 15.50 -16.07 -10.78
CA ALA A 259 15.39 -16.95 -11.94
C ALA A 259 14.14 -16.62 -12.79
N LEU A 260 13.04 -16.23 -12.16
CA LEU A 260 11.84 -15.77 -12.86
C LEU A 260 12.03 -14.39 -13.49
N SER A 261 12.68 -13.45 -12.77
CA SER A 261 13.01 -12.11 -13.28
C SER A 261 13.84 -12.18 -14.58
N ALA A 262 14.78 -13.10 -14.68
CA ALA A 262 15.56 -13.31 -15.91
C ALA A 262 14.70 -13.67 -17.13
N ARG A 263 13.46 -14.12 -16.93
CA ARG A 263 12.49 -14.45 -17.97
C ARG A 263 11.60 -13.28 -18.41
N MET A 264 11.80 -12.07 -17.88
CA MET A 264 10.98 -10.89 -18.22
C MET A 264 10.78 -10.68 -19.73
N PRO A 265 11.80 -10.79 -20.62
CA PRO A 265 11.58 -10.67 -22.06
C PRO A 265 10.69 -11.78 -22.65
N GLN A 266 10.70 -12.98 -22.06
CA GLN A 266 9.82 -14.07 -22.45
C GLN A 266 8.37 -13.78 -21.99
N LEU A 267 8.20 -13.37 -20.74
CA LEU A 267 6.90 -13.03 -20.16
C LEU A 267 6.24 -11.87 -20.92
N GLN A 268 7.01 -10.86 -21.35
CA GLN A 268 6.52 -9.78 -22.21
C GLN A 268 5.89 -10.30 -23.51
N ARG A 269 6.53 -11.25 -24.17
CA ARG A 269 6.01 -11.85 -25.42
C ARG A 269 4.77 -12.72 -25.22
N MET A 270 4.53 -13.17 -23.99
CA MET A 270 3.37 -13.97 -23.63
C MET A 270 2.12 -13.12 -23.35
N LEU A 271 2.26 -11.81 -23.15
CA LEU A 271 1.15 -10.94 -22.79
C LEU A 271 0.02 -11.00 -23.82
N PRO A 272 -1.24 -10.83 -23.40
CA PRO A 272 -2.38 -10.73 -24.31
C PRO A 272 -2.34 -9.38 -25.05
N GLY A 273 -2.87 -9.33 -26.26
CA GLY A 273 -2.96 -8.12 -27.07
C GLY A 273 -2.21 -8.20 -28.38
N ASP A 274 -2.02 -7.04 -29.05
CA ASP A 274 -1.37 -6.97 -30.36
C ASP A 274 0.15 -7.23 -30.24
N PRO A 275 0.69 -8.30 -30.84
CA PRO A 275 2.12 -8.58 -30.82
C PRO A 275 2.98 -7.46 -31.45
N ALA A 276 2.42 -6.66 -32.39
CA ALA A 276 3.13 -5.54 -32.97
C ALA A 276 3.37 -4.42 -31.95
N ILE A 277 2.39 -4.16 -31.08
CA ILE A 277 2.49 -3.21 -29.97
C ILE A 277 3.46 -3.75 -28.91
N LEU A 278 3.30 -5.00 -28.51
CA LEU A 278 4.10 -5.59 -27.42
C LEU A 278 5.59 -5.69 -27.73
N LYS A 279 5.97 -5.73 -29.01
CA LYS A 279 7.38 -5.72 -29.46
C LYS A 279 8.04 -4.35 -29.36
N THR A 280 7.28 -3.28 -29.20
CA THR A 280 7.84 -1.91 -29.08
C THR A 280 8.60 -1.67 -27.78
N PHE A 281 8.35 -2.52 -26.78
CA PHE A 281 9.04 -2.48 -25.50
C PHE A 281 9.64 -3.85 -25.16
N VAL A 282 10.93 -3.85 -24.84
CA VAL A 282 11.64 -5.03 -24.31
C VAL A 282 12.07 -4.71 -22.88
N PRO A 283 11.49 -5.36 -21.87
CA PRO A 283 11.89 -5.13 -20.50
C PRO A 283 13.34 -5.58 -20.29
N GLY A 284 14.08 -4.83 -19.48
CA GLY A 284 15.40 -5.27 -19.00
C GLY A 284 15.27 -6.52 -18.12
N ALA A 285 16.34 -7.31 -18.09
CA ALA A 285 16.41 -8.51 -17.23
C ALA A 285 16.85 -8.20 -15.78
N GLU A 286 16.96 -6.92 -15.41
CA GLU A 286 17.83 -6.49 -14.31
C GLU A 286 17.10 -6.04 -13.04
N SER A 287 15.82 -6.35 -12.86
CA SER A 287 15.15 -6.07 -11.59
C SER A 287 15.35 -7.22 -10.61
N ASP A 288 16.26 -7.05 -9.65
CA ASP A 288 16.36 -7.96 -8.51
C ASP A 288 15.04 -8.01 -7.75
N ILE A 289 14.53 -9.22 -7.52
CA ILE A 289 13.35 -9.44 -6.69
C ILE A 289 13.78 -10.15 -5.42
N PHE A 290 13.62 -9.49 -4.29
CA PHE A 290 13.91 -10.07 -2.98
C PHE A 290 12.65 -10.52 -2.27
N SER A 291 12.72 -11.71 -1.69
CA SER A 291 11.74 -12.24 -0.76
C SER A 291 12.21 -11.96 0.66
N CYS A 292 11.40 -11.30 1.46
CA CYS A 292 11.75 -10.90 2.83
C CYS A 292 10.61 -11.16 3.81
N ASN A 293 10.97 -11.46 5.05
CA ASN A 293 10.08 -11.32 6.19
C ASN A 293 10.25 -9.92 6.80
N VAL A 294 9.15 -9.22 7.03
CA VAL A 294 9.13 -7.98 7.81
C VAL A 294 9.27 -8.34 9.28
N LEU A 295 10.34 -7.84 9.91
CA LEU A 295 10.56 -7.98 11.35
C LEU A 295 9.97 -6.81 12.12
N TYR A 296 10.04 -5.62 11.53
CA TYR A 296 9.48 -4.39 12.09
C TYR A 296 9.15 -3.40 10.97
N CYS A 297 8.10 -2.62 11.15
CA CYS A 297 7.77 -1.49 10.30
C CYS A 297 7.26 -0.32 11.14
N SER A 298 7.51 0.91 10.68
CA SER A 298 7.14 2.12 11.41
C SER A 298 6.85 3.28 10.46
N GLY A 299 6.19 4.29 10.98
CA GLY A 299 5.77 5.45 10.20
C GLY A 299 4.81 5.06 9.08
N TYR A 300 4.99 5.64 7.89
CA TYR A 300 4.16 5.37 6.72
C TYR A 300 3.94 3.86 6.47
N THR A 301 4.99 3.05 6.62
CA THR A 301 4.93 1.60 6.35
C THR A 301 4.06 0.83 7.34
N ASN A 302 3.82 1.40 8.53
CA ASN A 302 2.97 0.82 9.55
C ASN A 302 1.53 1.36 9.51
N ALA A 303 1.28 2.45 8.79
CA ALA A 303 -0.01 3.13 8.77
C ALA A 303 -1.09 2.34 7.99
N GLY A 304 -2.26 2.16 8.59
CA GLY A 304 -3.41 1.52 7.96
C GLY A 304 -3.14 0.09 7.50
N TYR A 305 -3.52 -0.21 6.27
CA TYR A 305 -3.34 -1.54 5.67
C TYR A 305 -1.87 -1.83 5.33
N LYS A 306 -1.48 -3.09 5.45
CA LYS A 306 -0.11 -3.51 5.16
C LYS A 306 0.06 -3.80 3.67
N VAL A 307 1.06 -3.20 3.04
CA VAL A 307 1.44 -3.54 1.67
C VAL A 307 2.11 -4.92 1.62
N ILE A 308 1.99 -5.60 0.49
CA ILE A 308 2.49 -6.98 0.30
C ILE A 308 3.85 -7.04 -0.40
N GLY A 309 4.34 -5.90 -0.81
CA GLY A 309 5.65 -5.70 -1.43
C GLY A 309 5.81 -4.26 -1.85
N ILE A 310 7.05 -3.86 -2.05
CA ILE A 310 7.43 -2.52 -2.51
C ILE A 310 8.38 -2.60 -3.70
N ASN A 311 8.38 -1.56 -4.51
CA ASN A 311 9.42 -1.29 -5.49
C ASN A 311 10.18 -0.04 -5.02
N PHE A 312 11.45 -0.19 -4.71
CA PHE A 312 12.25 0.84 -4.06
C PHE A 312 13.62 0.98 -4.73
N PRO A 313 14.22 2.14 -4.82
CA PRO A 313 13.81 3.46 -4.28
C PRO A 313 12.65 4.11 -5.02
N TYR A 314 11.93 5.03 -4.34
CA TYR A 314 10.83 5.80 -4.90
C TYR A 314 11.30 7.00 -5.75
N ASP A 315 12.49 7.52 -5.52
CA ASP A 315 13.06 8.70 -6.18
C ASP A 315 13.15 8.51 -7.70
N ALA A 316 12.49 9.39 -8.46
CA ALA A 316 12.39 9.27 -9.91
C ALA A 316 13.75 9.32 -10.61
N LYS A 317 14.69 10.17 -10.14
CA LYS A 317 16.04 10.26 -10.69
C LYS A 317 16.83 8.99 -10.47
N VAL A 318 16.72 8.43 -9.26
CA VAL A 318 17.37 7.14 -8.94
C VAL A 318 16.79 6.01 -9.79
N GLN A 319 15.46 5.98 -9.95
CA GLN A 319 14.80 4.99 -10.81
C GLN A 319 15.27 5.05 -12.26
N GLU A 320 15.43 6.26 -12.78
CA GLU A 320 15.89 6.48 -14.17
C GLU A 320 17.36 6.07 -14.36
N GLU A 321 18.23 6.44 -13.42
CA GLU A 321 19.69 6.24 -13.56
C GLU A 321 20.18 4.87 -13.05
N LEU A 322 19.57 4.32 -12.00
CA LEU A 322 20.04 3.14 -11.29
C LEU A 322 19.04 2.00 -11.27
N GLY A 323 17.79 2.25 -11.66
CA GLY A 323 16.71 1.28 -11.56
C GLY A 323 16.15 1.15 -10.15
N THR A 324 15.48 0.03 -9.90
CA THR A 324 14.80 -0.28 -8.65
C THR A 324 14.96 -1.75 -8.29
N ARG A 325 14.67 -2.07 -7.02
CA ARG A 325 14.57 -3.43 -6.52
C ARG A 325 13.16 -3.68 -6.00
N THR A 326 12.58 -4.81 -6.38
CA THR A 326 11.29 -5.26 -5.86
C THR A 326 11.51 -6.11 -4.60
N ILE A 327 10.78 -5.82 -3.54
CA ILE A 327 10.77 -6.63 -2.31
C ILE A 327 9.39 -7.20 -2.09
N ILE A 328 9.28 -8.51 -1.97
CA ILE A 328 8.05 -9.26 -1.65
C ILE A 328 8.08 -9.60 -0.16
N PHE A 329 6.98 -9.34 0.54
CA PHE A 329 6.87 -9.57 1.98
C PHE A 329 6.16 -10.89 2.29
N ASP A 330 6.92 -11.97 2.44
CA ASP A 330 6.41 -13.34 2.60
C ASP A 330 5.45 -13.49 3.77
N ASN A 331 5.81 -12.98 4.94
CA ASN A 331 4.97 -13.11 6.13
C ASN A 331 3.70 -12.27 6.03
N ILE A 332 3.74 -11.10 5.40
CA ILE A 332 2.54 -10.29 5.16
C ILE A 332 1.59 -11.02 4.22
N ILE A 333 2.09 -11.56 3.11
CA ILE A 333 1.27 -12.30 2.14
C ILE A 333 0.61 -13.50 2.82
N ARG A 334 1.38 -14.29 3.58
CA ARG A 334 0.85 -15.45 4.32
C ARG A 334 -0.25 -15.05 5.30
N GLU A 335 -0.04 -14.02 6.10
CA GLU A 335 -1.02 -13.60 7.09
C GLU A 335 -2.26 -12.98 6.45
N LYS A 336 -2.11 -12.22 5.38
CA LYS A 336 -3.26 -11.72 4.60
C LYS A 336 -4.07 -12.87 3.99
N PHE A 337 -3.40 -13.89 3.45
CA PHE A 337 -4.12 -15.07 2.98
C PHE A 337 -4.93 -15.70 4.09
N ASN A 338 -4.30 -16.03 5.21
CA ASN A 338 -4.92 -16.72 6.32
C ASN A 338 -6.06 -15.93 6.98
N ARG A 339 -5.88 -14.61 7.15
CA ARG A 339 -6.82 -13.76 7.89
C ARG A 339 -7.90 -13.12 7.02
N THR A 340 -7.66 -12.99 5.73
CA THR A 340 -8.59 -12.26 4.84
C THR A 340 -9.02 -13.08 3.63
N VAL A 341 -8.12 -13.53 2.76
CA VAL A 341 -8.48 -14.16 1.48
C VAL A 341 -9.19 -15.49 1.67
N HIS A 342 -8.59 -16.42 2.41
CA HIS A 342 -9.19 -17.73 2.66
C HIS A 342 -10.54 -17.65 3.41
N PRO A 343 -10.71 -16.83 4.47
CA PRO A 343 -12.03 -16.63 5.07
C PRO A 343 -13.07 -16.02 4.12
N VAL A 344 -12.68 -15.11 3.23
CA VAL A 344 -13.59 -14.55 2.19
C VAL A 344 -14.05 -15.64 1.24
N GLY A 345 -13.14 -16.51 0.78
CA GLY A 345 -13.51 -17.66 -0.05
C GLY A 345 -14.55 -18.58 0.64
N LYS A 346 -14.33 -18.88 1.91
CA LYS A 346 -15.31 -19.68 2.71
C LYS A 346 -16.67 -19.01 2.86
N ALA A 347 -16.70 -17.69 2.97
CA ALA A 347 -17.95 -16.95 3.20
C ALA A 347 -18.74 -16.73 1.91
N LEU A 348 -18.06 -16.47 0.80
CA LEU A 348 -18.70 -15.96 -0.43
C LEU A 348 -18.64 -16.89 -1.63
N LEU A 349 -17.80 -17.94 -1.65
CA LEU A 349 -17.80 -18.91 -2.75
C LEU A 349 -18.70 -20.11 -2.44
N GLU A 350 -19.30 -20.68 -3.47
CA GLU A 350 -19.94 -21.99 -3.35
C GLU A 350 -18.91 -23.05 -2.93
N ASP A 351 -19.37 -24.07 -2.21
CA ASP A 351 -18.51 -25.05 -1.55
C ASP A 351 -17.54 -25.77 -2.49
N VAL A 352 -17.95 -25.96 -3.75
CA VAL A 352 -17.13 -26.63 -4.78
C VAL A 352 -15.86 -25.85 -5.15
N TYR A 353 -15.87 -24.52 -4.99
CA TYR A 353 -14.70 -23.67 -5.32
C TYR A 353 -13.77 -23.42 -4.12
N GLN A 354 -14.25 -23.62 -2.88
CA GLN A 354 -13.47 -23.30 -1.69
C GLN A 354 -12.13 -24.07 -1.59
N PRO A 355 -12.02 -25.35 -2.00
CA PRO A 355 -10.74 -26.07 -2.01
C PRO A 355 -9.69 -25.46 -2.94
N HIS A 356 -10.12 -24.69 -3.96
CA HIS A 356 -9.24 -24.01 -4.91
C HIS A 356 -8.72 -22.65 -4.42
N VAL A 357 -9.11 -22.19 -3.23
CA VAL A 357 -8.51 -20.98 -2.61
C VAL A 357 -7.20 -21.39 -1.97
N ASP A 358 -6.09 -21.19 -2.68
CA ASP A 358 -4.78 -21.75 -2.37
C ASP A 358 -3.74 -20.69 -2.00
N ALA A 359 -2.94 -20.97 -0.94
CA ALA A 359 -1.94 -20.04 -0.42
C ALA A 359 -0.75 -19.83 -1.37
N SER A 360 -0.32 -20.90 -2.04
CA SER A 360 0.77 -20.82 -3.01
C SER A 360 0.33 -20.07 -4.28
N ALA A 361 -0.88 -20.36 -4.78
CA ALA A 361 -1.48 -19.62 -5.87
C ALA A 361 -1.61 -18.12 -5.53
N PHE A 362 -2.00 -17.78 -4.30
CA PHE A 362 -2.03 -16.39 -3.85
C PHE A 362 -0.65 -15.75 -3.86
N TYR A 363 0.36 -16.42 -3.29
CA TYR A 363 1.74 -15.92 -3.27
C TYR A 363 2.25 -15.64 -4.69
N TRP A 364 2.14 -16.62 -5.58
CA TRP A 364 2.64 -16.48 -6.95
C TRP A 364 1.85 -15.45 -7.77
N THR A 365 0.54 -15.33 -7.57
CA THR A 365 -0.25 -14.26 -8.20
C THR A 365 0.29 -12.88 -7.79
N ILE A 366 0.69 -12.69 -6.52
CA ILE A 366 1.32 -11.45 -6.06
C ILE A 366 2.68 -11.22 -6.71
N VAL A 367 3.53 -12.26 -6.79
CA VAL A 367 4.83 -12.19 -7.48
C VAL A 367 4.64 -11.74 -8.93
N PHE A 368 3.75 -12.40 -9.68
CA PHE A 368 3.49 -12.03 -11.07
C PHE A 368 2.83 -10.66 -11.21
N ARG A 369 2.06 -10.21 -10.23
CA ARG A 369 1.55 -8.83 -10.20
C ARG A 369 2.70 -7.81 -10.11
N GLU A 370 3.68 -8.05 -9.27
CA GLU A 370 4.85 -7.16 -9.15
C GLU A 370 5.69 -7.19 -10.46
N ILE A 371 5.90 -8.36 -11.04
CA ILE A 371 6.53 -8.52 -12.36
C ILE A 371 5.77 -7.76 -13.45
N ALA A 372 4.43 -7.86 -13.48
CA ALA A 372 3.59 -7.22 -14.48
C ALA A 372 3.66 -5.68 -14.47
N LYS A 373 4.10 -5.06 -13.37
CA LYS A 373 4.40 -3.62 -13.33
C LYS A 373 5.56 -3.25 -14.29
N GLY A 374 6.54 -4.13 -14.44
CA GLY A 374 7.67 -3.97 -15.36
C GLY A 374 7.34 -4.32 -16.82
N LEU A 375 6.18 -4.95 -17.08
CA LEU A 375 5.76 -5.41 -18.40
C LEU A 375 4.74 -4.48 -19.07
N GLY A 376 4.43 -4.78 -20.33
CA GLY A 376 3.45 -4.05 -21.14
C GLY A 376 4.07 -2.96 -21.97
N VAL A 377 3.39 -1.82 -22.08
CA VAL A 377 3.80 -0.65 -22.88
C VAL A 377 4.28 0.45 -21.95
N LYS A 378 5.37 1.13 -22.28
CA LYS A 378 5.92 2.25 -21.50
C LYS A 378 5.76 3.59 -22.22
N GLU A 379 5.86 3.56 -23.55
CA GLU A 379 5.65 4.72 -24.40
C GLU A 379 4.54 4.46 -25.41
N THR A 380 3.81 5.50 -25.77
CA THR A 380 2.70 5.38 -26.72
C THR A 380 3.22 5.18 -28.15
N VAL A 381 2.58 4.30 -28.90
CA VAL A 381 2.96 3.99 -30.30
C VAL A 381 2.66 5.13 -31.28
N ASN A 382 1.89 6.12 -30.86
CA ASN A 382 1.48 7.28 -31.69
C ASN A 382 2.20 8.59 -31.30
N GLY A 383 3.28 8.51 -30.50
CA GLY A 383 4.13 9.65 -30.18
C GLY A 383 3.58 10.64 -29.15
N LYS A 384 2.60 10.24 -28.34
CA LYS A 384 2.06 11.08 -27.25
C LYS A 384 2.95 11.09 -25.99
N GLY A 385 4.15 10.54 -26.06
CA GLY A 385 5.08 10.42 -24.94
C GLY A 385 4.87 9.15 -24.12
N THR A 386 5.27 9.16 -22.84
CA THR A 386 5.09 8.00 -21.96
C THR A 386 3.60 7.73 -21.70
N VAL A 387 3.27 6.48 -21.36
CA VAL A 387 1.90 6.08 -20.99
C VAL A 387 1.35 6.97 -19.87
N ALA A 388 2.18 7.29 -18.87
CA ALA A 388 1.77 8.15 -17.76
C ALA A 388 1.44 9.58 -18.23
N GLN A 389 2.24 10.17 -19.09
CA GLN A 389 1.97 11.50 -19.66
C GLN A 389 0.71 11.51 -20.53
N ALA A 390 0.52 10.49 -21.37
CA ALA A 390 -0.59 10.42 -22.31
C ALA A 390 -1.95 10.16 -21.63
N LEU A 391 -1.97 9.39 -20.53
CA LEU A 391 -3.19 9.02 -19.80
C LEU A 391 -3.47 9.92 -18.59
N ALA A 392 -2.51 10.77 -18.18
CA ALA A 392 -2.65 11.72 -17.09
C ALA A 392 -3.27 11.10 -15.82
N ASP A 393 -4.37 11.65 -15.31
CA ASP A 393 -5.03 11.21 -14.07
C ASP A 393 -5.52 9.75 -14.12
N GLU A 394 -5.81 9.21 -15.31
CA GLU A 394 -6.28 7.83 -15.49
C GLU A 394 -5.14 6.79 -15.48
N ALA A 395 -3.89 7.24 -15.63
CA ALA A 395 -2.72 6.37 -15.80
C ALA A 395 -2.54 5.39 -14.64
N LEU A 396 -2.67 5.87 -13.41
CA LEU A 396 -2.41 5.05 -12.22
C LEU A 396 -3.49 3.99 -12.00
N VAL A 397 -4.76 4.30 -12.26
CA VAL A 397 -5.86 3.31 -12.18
C VAL A 397 -5.64 2.18 -13.19
N LEU A 398 -5.30 2.53 -14.44
CA LEU A 398 -5.00 1.55 -15.48
C LEU A 398 -3.77 0.71 -15.14
N GLU A 399 -2.71 1.31 -14.58
CA GLU A 399 -1.50 0.59 -14.19
C GLU A 399 -1.78 -0.43 -13.07
N LYS A 400 -2.59 -0.06 -12.07
CA LYS A 400 -3.02 -0.97 -11.00
C LYS A 400 -3.92 -2.10 -11.54
N ALA A 401 -4.87 -1.79 -12.42
CA ALA A 401 -5.72 -2.79 -13.07
C ALA A 401 -4.88 -3.74 -13.96
N LYS A 402 -3.97 -3.19 -14.79
CA LYS A 402 -3.04 -3.96 -15.63
C LYS A 402 -2.24 -4.96 -14.79
N SER A 403 -1.58 -4.49 -13.75
CA SER A 403 -0.72 -5.35 -12.94
C SER A 403 -1.51 -6.46 -12.25
N ASN A 404 -2.71 -6.21 -11.74
CA ASN A 404 -3.58 -7.22 -11.15
C ASN A 404 -3.99 -8.29 -12.18
N VAL A 405 -4.50 -7.85 -13.34
CA VAL A 405 -5.03 -8.75 -14.39
C VAL A 405 -3.92 -9.55 -15.05
N LEU A 406 -2.85 -8.88 -15.50
CA LEU A 406 -1.73 -9.57 -16.16
C LEU A 406 -0.95 -10.45 -15.18
N GLY A 407 -0.86 -10.07 -13.92
CA GLY A 407 -0.26 -10.90 -12.87
C GLY A 407 -1.00 -12.23 -12.71
N ALA A 408 -2.32 -12.20 -12.59
CA ALA A 408 -3.14 -13.41 -12.50
C ALA A 408 -3.08 -14.24 -13.80
N TRP A 409 -3.14 -13.57 -14.95
CA TRP A 409 -3.10 -14.24 -16.26
C TRP A 409 -1.76 -14.95 -16.48
N LEU A 410 -0.62 -14.28 -16.22
CA LEU A 410 0.71 -14.89 -16.33
C LEU A 410 0.90 -16.03 -15.33
N CYS A 411 0.48 -15.84 -14.08
CA CYS A 411 0.56 -16.88 -13.05
C CYS A 411 -0.22 -18.14 -13.47
N ALA A 412 -1.45 -17.99 -13.95
CA ALA A 412 -2.27 -19.11 -14.42
C ALA A 412 -1.65 -19.81 -15.62
N LYS A 413 -1.06 -19.06 -16.56
CA LYS A 413 -0.39 -19.62 -17.74
C LYS A 413 0.89 -20.39 -17.36
N GLU A 414 1.67 -19.88 -16.43
CA GLU A 414 2.87 -20.55 -15.92
C GLU A 414 2.51 -21.79 -15.06
N ALA A 415 1.41 -21.75 -14.32
CA ALA A 415 0.89 -22.91 -13.59
C ALA A 415 0.43 -24.02 -14.53
N GLU A 416 -0.31 -23.68 -15.60
CA GLU A 416 -0.75 -24.63 -16.64
C GLU A 416 0.45 -25.29 -17.34
N ALA A 417 1.55 -24.57 -17.53
CA ALA A 417 2.79 -25.08 -18.12
C ALA A 417 3.71 -25.81 -17.10
N TYR A 418 3.30 -25.92 -15.84
CA TYR A 418 4.09 -26.50 -14.74
C TYR A 418 5.47 -25.84 -14.52
N ASN A 419 5.61 -24.56 -14.89
CA ASN A 419 6.88 -23.85 -14.81
C ASN A 419 7.23 -23.34 -13.41
N ILE A 420 6.24 -23.10 -12.55
CA ILE A 420 6.42 -22.46 -11.23
C ILE A 420 6.05 -23.35 -10.05
N SER A 421 5.19 -24.34 -10.24
CA SER A 421 4.80 -25.26 -9.17
C SER A 421 4.10 -26.50 -9.68
N ALA A 422 4.37 -27.63 -9.01
CA ALA A 422 3.54 -28.83 -9.06
C ALA A 422 2.46 -28.83 -7.95
N LEU A 423 2.38 -27.77 -7.13
CA LEU A 423 1.55 -27.72 -5.93
C LEU A 423 0.19 -27.07 -6.13
N PHE A 424 -0.02 -26.33 -7.23
CA PHE A 424 -1.29 -25.70 -7.56
C PHE A 424 -1.50 -25.65 -9.08
N HIS A 425 -2.74 -25.54 -9.50
CA HIS A 425 -3.17 -25.57 -10.89
C HIS A 425 -3.77 -24.23 -11.32
N LYS A 426 -4.10 -24.11 -12.61
CA LYS A 426 -4.72 -22.91 -13.19
C LYS A 426 -6.01 -22.51 -12.46
N GLU A 427 -6.85 -23.48 -12.12
CA GLU A 427 -8.12 -23.28 -11.44
C GLU A 427 -7.91 -22.68 -10.03
N ASP A 428 -6.83 -23.09 -9.34
CA ASP A 428 -6.47 -22.54 -8.02
C ASP A 428 -6.06 -21.07 -8.14
N VAL A 429 -5.30 -20.71 -9.19
CA VAL A 429 -4.94 -19.33 -9.49
C VAL A 429 -6.19 -18.49 -9.76
N LEU A 430 -7.07 -18.97 -10.66
CA LEU A 430 -8.28 -18.23 -11.04
C LEU A 430 -9.23 -18.03 -9.86
N THR A 431 -9.46 -19.09 -9.06
CA THR A 431 -10.30 -19.01 -7.86
C THR A 431 -9.73 -18.06 -6.82
N THR A 432 -8.43 -18.17 -6.55
CA THR A 432 -7.75 -17.32 -5.56
C THR A 432 -7.72 -15.87 -6.00
N PHE A 433 -7.50 -15.60 -7.30
CA PHE A 433 -7.57 -14.26 -7.86
C PHE A 433 -8.97 -13.65 -7.74
N VAL A 434 -10.02 -14.38 -8.10
CA VAL A 434 -11.42 -13.97 -7.93
C VAL A 434 -11.70 -13.64 -6.47
N THR A 435 -11.33 -14.54 -5.56
CA THR A 435 -11.53 -14.35 -4.11
C THR A 435 -10.85 -13.09 -3.59
N ASN A 436 -9.58 -12.88 -4.00
CA ASN A 436 -8.85 -11.68 -3.62
C ASN A 436 -9.43 -10.41 -4.26
N THR A 437 -9.96 -10.49 -5.48
CA THR A 437 -10.64 -9.38 -6.15
C THR A 437 -11.90 -8.99 -5.38
N ILE A 438 -12.76 -9.95 -5.01
CA ILE A 438 -13.95 -9.71 -4.17
C ILE A 438 -13.54 -9.07 -2.84
N ARG A 439 -12.54 -9.64 -2.14
CA ARG A 439 -11.99 -9.07 -0.89
C ARG A 439 -11.56 -7.62 -1.07
N SER A 440 -10.89 -7.33 -2.17
CA SER A 440 -10.24 -6.04 -2.41
C SER A 440 -11.22 -4.90 -2.73
N THR A 441 -12.48 -5.20 -3.09
CA THR A 441 -13.54 -4.17 -3.22
C THR A 441 -13.81 -3.45 -1.89
N ARG A 442 -13.46 -4.07 -0.75
CA ARG A 442 -13.64 -3.48 0.60
C ARG A 442 -12.74 -2.28 0.88
N PHE A 443 -11.67 -2.09 0.11
CA PHE A 443 -10.83 -0.88 0.21
C PHE A 443 -11.53 0.37 -0.35
N GLY A 444 -12.69 0.21 -1.02
CA GLY A 444 -13.47 1.32 -1.54
C GLY A 444 -12.84 1.96 -2.78
N ALA A 445 -13.27 3.18 -3.10
CA ALA A 445 -12.84 3.94 -4.28
C ALA A 445 -12.17 5.28 -3.90
N ALA A 446 -11.56 5.36 -2.72
CA ALA A 446 -10.92 6.57 -2.25
C ALA A 446 -9.55 6.83 -2.91
N ASP A 447 -8.93 5.79 -3.47
CA ASP A 447 -7.64 5.84 -4.16
C ASP A 447 -7.65 5.04 -5.47
N PRO A 448 -6.66 5.24 -6.36
CA PRO A 448 -6.56 4.53 -7.64
C PRO A 448 -6.51 3.01 -7.51
N THR A 449 -5.94 2.45 -6.45
CA THR A 449 -5.88 1.00 -6.22
C THR A 449 -7.27 0.44 -5.93
N GLY A 450 -8.02 1.12 -5.08
CA GLY A 450 -9.40 0.76 -4.77
C GLY A 450 -10.30 0.82 -6.00
N ILE A 451 -10.19 1.88 -6.81
CA ILE A 451 -10.92 2.02 -8.08
C ILE A 451 -10.57 0.86 -9.02
N ALA A 452 -9.30 0.55 -9.20
CA ALA A 452 -8.85 -0.55 -10.07
C ALA A 452 -9.41 -1.91 -9.64
N ASN A 453 -9.48 -2.19 -8.33
CA ASN A 453 -10.08 -3.42 -7.81
C ASN A 453 -11.58 -3.52 -8.14
N ILE A 454 -12.32 -2.41 -7.99
CA ILE A 454 -13.75 -2.35 -8.33
C ILE A 454 -13.96 -2.52 -9.83
N VAL A 455 -13.13 -1.90 -10.65
CA VAL A 455 -13.14 -2.04 -12.11
C VAL A 455 -12.99 -3.50 -12.53
N VAL A 456 -11.99 -4.20 -12.00
CA VAL A 456 -11.75 -5.62 -12.32
C VAL A 456 -12.92 -6.47 -11.86
N TYR A 457 -13.41 -6.26 -10.64
CA TYR A 457 -14.55 -6.99 -10.09
C TYR A 457 -15.82 -6.84 -10.95
N ASN A 458 -16.18 -5.61 -11.32
CA ASN A 458 -17.38 -5.35 -12.13
C ASN A 458 -17.25 -5.92 -13.56
N TYR A 459 -16.02 -5.92 -14.11
CA TYR A 459 -15.77 -6.56 -15.41
C TYR A 459 -15.97 -8.08 -15.35
N LEU A 460 -15.51 -8.73 -14.27
CA LEU A 460 -15.73 -10.16 -14.05
C LEU A 460 -17.22 -10.51 -13.89
N LEU A 461 -18.01 -9.65 -13.27
CA LEU A 461 -19.48 -9.81 -13.19
C LEU A 461 -20.12 -9.67 -14.58
N GLU A 462 -19.80 -8.61 -15.33
CA GLU A 462 -20.39 -8.36 -16.66
C GLU A 462 -20.04 -9.48 -17.64
N SER A 463 -18.80 -9.98 -17.63
CA SER A 463 -18.37 -11.11 -18.47
C SER A 463 -18.97 -12.45 -18.06
N LYS A 464 -19.67 -12.51 -16.92
CA LYS A 464 -20.18 -13.74 -16.30
C LYS A 464 -19.07 -14.75 -15.94
N SER A 465 -17.86 -14.24 -15.71
CA SER A 465 -16.76 -15.01 -15.13
C SER A 465 -17.08 -15.43 -13.71
N ILE A 466 -17.75 -14.54 -12.98
CA ILE A 466 -18.34 -14.79 -11.66
C ILE A 466 -19.83 -14.51 -11.72
N ILE A 467 -20.61 -15.35 -11.08
CA ILE A 467 -22.07 -15.26 -11.03
C ILE A 467 -22.49 -15.20 -9.58
N TRP A 468 -23.10 -14.08 -9.19
CA TRP A 468 -23.66 -13.93 -7.86
C TRP A 468 -25.02 -14.63 -7.79
N ASN A 469 -25.12 -15.67 -6.96
CA ASN A 469 -26.30 -16.51 -6.87
C ASN A 469 -27.32 -15.99 -5.83
N PRO A 470 -28.60 -16.38 -5.93
CA PRO A 470 -29.61 -16.02 -4.92
C PRO A 470 -29.28 -16.49 -3.51
N SER A 471 -28.36 -17.47 -3.36
CA SER A 471 -27.84 -17.92 -2.07
C SER A 471 -26.90 -16.92 -1.40
N GLY A 472 -26.50 -15.82 -2.10
CA GLY A 472 -25.49 -14.88 -1.63
C GLY A 472 -24.06 -15.37 -1.78
N ARG A 473 -23.82 -16.33 -2.68
CA ARG A 473 -22.50 -16.90 -2.98
C ARG A 473 -22.18 -16.83 -4.46
N TYR A 474 -20.90 -16.89 -4.80
CA TYR A 474 -20.39 -16.85 -6.15
C TYR A 474 -20.12 -18.26 -6.70
N SER A 475 -20.56 -18.50 -7.94
CA SER A 475 -20.00 -19.53 -8.83
C SER A 475 -18.94 -18.89 -9.71
N ILE A 476 -17.96 -19.67 -10.14
CA ILE A 476 -16.87 -19.28 -11.03
C ILE A 476 -16.94 -20.11 -12.31
N ASP A 477 -17.00 -19.45 -13.45
CA ASP A 477 -16.83 -20.08 -14.76
C ASP A 477 -15.35 -19.92 -15.16
N PHE A 478 -14.56 -20.98 -15.07
CA PHE A 478 -13.11 -20.92 -15.29
C PHE A 478 -12.74 -20.50 -16.71
N ASP A 479 -13.48 -20.99 -17.72
CA ASP A 479 -13.20 -20.63 -19.11
C ASP A 479 -13.48 -19.16 -19.38
N LYS A 480 -14.62 -18.66 -18.88
CA LYS A 480 -14.94 -17.23 -18.99
C LYS A 480 -14.00 -16.36 -18.13
N THR A 481 -13.56 -16.83 -16.97
CA THR A 481 -12.59 -16.09 -16.16
C THR A 481 -11.26 -15.96 -16.89
N TRP A 482 -10.82 -17.03 -17.53
CA TRP A 482 -9.62 -17.02 -18.37
C TRP A 482 -9.74 -16.04 -19.54
N GLU A 483 -10.84 -16.15 -20.32
CA GLU A 483 -11.15 -15.25 -21.43
C GLU A 483 -11.26 -13.78 -20.97
N ALA A 484 -11.87 -13.55 -19.82
CA ALA A 484 -11.99 -12.20 -19.26
C ALA A 484 -10.63 -11.61 -18.88
N LEU A 485 -9.73 -12.36 -18.27
CA LEU A 485 -8.38 -11.89 -17.97
C LEU A 485 -7.60 -11.55 -19.25
N GLU A 486 -7.72 -12.38 -20.28
CA GLU A 486 -7.07 -12.17 -21.57
C GLU A 486 -7.60 -10.91 -22.27
N THR A 487 -8.92 -10.81 -22.42
CA THR A 487 -9.56 -9.66 -23.11
C THR A 487 -9.39 -8.35 -22.34
N LEU A 488 -9.48 -8.40 -21.01
CA LEU A 488 -9.28 -7.22 -20.17
C LEU A 488 -7.82 -6.75 -20.20
N GLY A 489 -6.88 -7.70 -20.13
CA GLY A 489 -5.45 -7.41 -20.25
C GLY A 489 -5.11 -6.77 -21.59
N ALA A 490 -5.59 -7.36 -22.70
CA ALA A 490 -5.41 -6.80 -24.04
C ALA A 490 -6.00 -5.39 -24.18
N LYS A 491 -7.22 -5.17 -23.66
CA LYS A 491 -7.89 -3.86 -23.69
C LYS A 491 -7.11 -2.79 -22.92
N ILE A 492 -6.61 -3.10 -21.74
CA ILE A 492 -5.81 -2.13 -20.95
C ILE A 492 -4.52 -1.79 -21.69
N LEU A 493 -3.82 -2.80 -22.22
CA LEU A 493 -2.59 -2.60 -23.00
C LEU A 493 -2.83 -1.75 -24.26
N ASP A 494 -3.96 -1.93 -24.94
CA ASP A 494 -4.34 -1.13 -26.11
C ASP A 494 -4.59 0.36 -25.73
N MET A 495 -5.35 0.62 -24.65
CA MET A 495 -5.56 1.99 -24.14
C MET A 495 -4.22 2.66 -23.77
N GLN A 496 -3.31 1.91 -23.13
CA GLN A 496 -1.98 2.40 -22.78
C GLN A 496 -1.14 2.70 -24.03
N ALA A 497 -1.13 1.79 -25.00
CA ALA A 497 -0.34 1.93 -26.24
C ALA A 497 -0.76 3.14 -27.08
N HIS A 498 -2.04 3.45 -27.12
CA HIS A 498 -2.56 4.57 -27.89
C HIS A 498 -2.74 5.87 -27.08
N GLY A 499 -2.45 5.85 -25.77
CA GLY A 499 -2.71 6.98 -24.89
C GLY A 499 -4.15 7.45 -25.02
N ASP A 500 -5.11 6.50 -24.96
CA ASP A 500 -6.54 6.75 -25.11
C ASP A 500 -7.15 7.17 -23.76
N VAL A 501 -6.93 8.42 -23.39
CA VAL A 501 -7.39 8.98 -22.11
C VAL A 501 -8.92 9.03 -22.02
N GLU A 502 -9.61 9.34 -23.13
CA GLU A 502 -11.07 9.43 -23.13
C GLU A 502 -11.71 8.04 -23.01
N GLY A 503 -11.18 7.04 -23.72
CA GLY A 503 -11.59 5.65 -23.57
C GLY A 503 -11.32 5.12 -22.17
N ALA A 504 -10.16 5.44 -21.59
CA ALA A 504 -9.80 5.09 -20.22
C ALA A 504 -10.78 5.69 -19.19
N ARG A 505 -11.06 7.00 -19.32
CA ARG A 505 -12.01 7.71 -18.45
C ARG A 505 -13.41 7.12 -18.54
N ALA A 506 -13.92 6.88 -19.73
CA ALA A 506 -15.24 6.28 -19.95
C ALA A 506 -15.30 4.87 -19.36
N TRP A 507 -14.24 4.08 -19.50
CA TRP A 507 -14.15 2.73 -18.97
C TRP A 507 -14.09 2.71 -17.44
N ILE A 508 -13.28 3.56 -16.83
CA ILE A 508 -13.21 3.72 -15.37
C ILE A 508 -14.55 4.22 -14.82
N ALA A 509 -15.20 5.19 -15.48
CA ALA A 509 -16.52 5.66 -15.06
C ALA A 509 -17.59 4.56 -15.12
N LYS A 510 -17.51 3.65 -16.11
CA LYS A 510 -18.43 2.51 -16.23
C LYS A 510 -18.24 1.49 -15.12
N TYR A 511 -17.00 1.09 -14.86
CA TYR A 511 -16.70 -0.05 -13.99
C TYR A 511 -16.18 0.31 -12.60
N GLY A 512 -15.74 1.55 -12.37
CA GLY A 512 -15.10 1.98 -11.11
C GLY A 512 -16.07 2.33 -9.98
N VAL A 513 -17.36 1.98 -10.11
CA VAL A 513 -18.39 2.30 -9.11
C VAL A 513 -18.83 1.03 -8.40
N ALA A 514 -18.84 1.06 -7.07
CA ALA A 514 -19.29 -0.07 -6.26
C ALA A 514 -20.78 -0.37 -6.47
N GLY A 515 -21.08 -1.57 -6.97
CA GLY A 515 -22.43 -2.06 -7.23
C GLY A 515 -23.13 -2.65 -6.00
N PRO A 516 -24.38 -3.10 -6.16
CA PRO A 516 -25.16 -3.71 -5.08
C PRO A 516 -24.54 -5.03 -4.58
N GLU A 517 -23.90 -5.81 -5.45
CA GLU A 517 -23.21 -7.07 -5.10
C GLU A 517 -22.05 -6.79 -4.15
N SER A 518 -21.13 -5.88 -4.48
CA SER A 518 -19.99 -5.53 -3.62
C SER A 518 -20.42 -4.93 -2.28
N GLN A 519 -21.55 -4.20 -2.24
CA GLN A 519 -22.12 -3.71 -0.99
C GLN A 519 -22.73 -4.84 -0.16
N SER A 520 -23.33 -5.84 -0.80
CA SER A 520 -23.83 -7.03 -0.13
C SER A 520 -22.68 -7.86 0.46
N ASP A 521 -21.62 -8.08 -0.34
CA ASP A 521 -20.41 -8.78 0.09
C ASP A 521 -19.81 -8.13 1.33
N LYS A 522 -19.67 -6.80 1.32
CA LYS A 522 -19.17 -6.05 2.47
C LYS A 522 -19.97 -6.36 3.74
N ARG A 523 -21.32 -6.34 3.66
CA ARG A 523 -22.19 -6.65 4.81
C ARG A 523 -22.03 -8.08 5.30
N VAL A 524 -21.97 -9.07 4.39
CA VAL A 524 -21.78 -10.48 4.74
C VAL A 524 -20.45 -10.69 5.46
N LEU A 525 -19.37 -10.10 4.92
CA LEU A 525 -18.03 -10.22 5.50
C LEU A 525 -17.90 -9.52 6.86
N GLU A 526 -18.54 -8.35 7.04
CA GLU A 526 -18.61 -7.65 8.32
C GLU A 526 -19.38 -8.46 9.37
N GLN A 527 -20.53 -9.05 9.01
CA GLN A 527 -21.32 -9.91 9.90
C GLN A 527 -20.57 -11.19 10.27
N ALA A 528 -19.79 -11.75 9.37
CA ALA A 528 -18.93 -12.90 9.62
C ALA A 528 -17.66 -12.55 10.43
N GLY A 529 -17.44 -11.27 10.75
CA GLY A 529 -16.26 -10.80 11.48
C GLY A 529 -14.95 -10.96 10.72
N ILE A 530 -15.00 -11.02 9.38
CA ILE A 530 -13.81 -11.15 8.53
C ILE A 530 -13.15 -9.78 8.38
N PRO A 531 -11.87 -9.64 8.79
CA PRO A 531 -11.18 -8.35 8.73
C PRO A 531 -10.93 -7.89 7.28
N VAL A 532 -10.73 -6.59 7.10
CA VAL A 532 -10.35 -6.00 5.81
C VAL A 532 -8.86 -6.25 5.55
N ASP A 533 -8.05 -6.07 6.60
CA ASP A 533 -6.60 -6.22 6.55
C ASP A 533 -6.02 -6.69 7.89
N ILE A 534 -4.71 -6.64 8.01
CA ILE A 534 -3.95 -7.00 9.20
C ILE A 534 -3.25 -5.78 9.80
N ARG A 535 -2.99 -5.82 11.10
CA ARG A 535 -2.08 -4.93 11.83
C ARG A 535 -1.04 -5.75 12.58
N PHE A 536 0.13 -5.18 12.79
CA PHE A 536 1.17 -5.87 13.54
C PHE A 536 1.17 -5.50 15.03
N SER A 537 1.46 -6.49 15.85
CA SER A 537 2.02 -6.35 17.19
C SER A 537 3.37 -7.08 17.24
N TYR A 538 4.26 -6.67 18.13
CA TYR A 538 5.63 -7.18 18.18
C TYR A 538 5.92 -7.76 19.57
N GLU A 539 6.57 -8.93 19.61
CA GLU A 539 7.09 -9.54 20.82
C GLU A 539 8.37 -8.84 21.33
#